data_58742c9b84ebbd0c31709bde2164f731
#
_entry.id   58742c9b84ebbd0c31709bde2164f731
#
_cell.length_a   1.000
_cell.length_b   1.000
_cell.length_c   1.000
_cell.angle_alpha   90.00
_cell.angle_beta   90.00
_cell.angle_gamma   90.00
#
_symmetry.space_group_name_H-M   'P 1'
#
loop_
_entity.id
_entity.type
_entity.pdbx_description
1 polymer ?
#
loop_
_entity_poly.entity_id
_entity_poly.type
_entity_poly.pdbx_seq_one_letter_code
_entity_poly.pdbx_strand_id
1 'polypeptide(L)'
;MTVRPFDHFIYAARDLEPMCRAFEDFSGVKPGAGGSHPGLGTRNALASLGDSVYLELLATDPAQPAGSALADPIKAFTIPRLFSYMVRAGDLEVVQQRLAAHGIESDLFGASRAAPDGSTLRWRLLFPRQHRFGELVPRFIDWMDTRHPATTSVQGCRFESFEVGHSDAPGLAGLLRDLDTDIRVKTAEQPYLRLTIGTPRGSVVLSSDVAPSAQGEGPGRPGA
;
A
#
# COMPACT_ATOMS: atom_id res chain seq x y z
N MET A 1 20.52 13.22 3.36
CA MET A 1 19.66 12.10 3.81
C MET A 1 19.12 11.43 2.57
N THR A 2 19.14 10.11 2.51
CA THR A 2 18.59 9.36 1.36
C THR A 2 17.11 9.13 1.61
N VAL A 3 16.26 9.57 0.68
CA VAL A 3 14.80 9.35 0.76
C VAL A 3 14.50 7.86 0.66
N ARG A 4 13.68 7.35 1.58
CA ARG A 4 13.23 5.96 1.57
C ARG A 4 12.22 5.76 0.44
N PRO A 5 12.41 4.75 -0.43
CA PRO A 5 11.51 4.52 -1.54
C PRO A 5 10.20 3.87 -1.08
N PHE A 6 9.12 4.11 -1.82
CA PHE A 6 7.92 3.29 -1.71
C PHE A 6 8.25 1.83 -2.00
N ASP A 7 7.61 0.94 -1.28
CA ASP A 7 7.67 -0.50 -1.51
C ASP A 7 6.42 -1.01 -2.21
N HIS A 8 5.27 -0.80 -1.60
CA HIS A 8 4.00 -1.14 -2.19
C HIS A 8 2.83 -0.36 -1.59
N PHE A 9 1.73 -0.34 -2.32
CA PHE A 9 0.46 0.23 -1.90
C PHE A 9 -0.53 -0.90 -1.68
N ILE A 10 -1.34 -0.80 -0.63
CA ILE A 10 -2.31 -1.82 -0.24
C ILE A 10 -3.70 -1.35 -0.63
N TYR A 11 -4.27 -1.98 -1.66
CA TYR A 11 -5.65 -1.80 -2.08
C TYR A 11 -6.46 -2.97 -1.55
N ALA A 12 -7.41 -2.71 -0.66
CA ALA A 12 -8.01 -3.76 0.14
C ALA A 12 -9.53 -3.84 -0.01
N ALA A 13 -10.05 -5.06 0.03
CA ALA A 13 -11.46 -5.39 0.14
C ALA A 13 -11.64 -6.70 0.90
N ARG A 14 -12.88 -6.97 1.35
CA ARG A 14 -13.20 -8.22 2.03
C ARG A 14 -12.91 -9.44 1.14
N ASP A 15 -13.26 -9.38 -0.14
CA ASP A 15 -13.25 -10.51 -1.06
C ASP A 15 -12.25 -10.28 -2.21
N LEU A 16 -11.26 -11.17 -2.35
CA LEU A 16 -10.16 -11.02 -3.30
C LEU A 16 -10.61 -11.13 -4.75
N GLU A 17 -11.38 -12.16 -5.11
CA GLU A 17 -11.74 -12.45 -6.49
C GLU A 17 -12.59 -11.35 -7.14
N PRO A 18 -13.63 -10.79 -6.49
CA PRO A 18 -14.35 -9.64 -7.04
C PRO A 18 -13.45 -8.41 -7.20
N MET A 19 -12.54 -8.15 -6.25
CA MET A 19 -11.60 -7.04 -6.33
C MET A 19 -10.62 -7.22 -7.50
N CYS A 20 -10.09 -8.42 -7.72
CA CYS A 20 -9.20 -8.71 -8.86
C CYS A 20 -9.92 -8.52 -10.20
N ARG A 21 -11.17 -8.97 -10.32
CA ARG A 21 -11.98 -8.73 -11.54
C ARG A 21 -12.22 -7.25 -11.78
N ALA A 22 -12.63 -6.51 -10.76
CA ALA A 22 -12.83 -5.06 -10.88
C ALA A 22 -11.52 -4.35 -11.27
N PHE A 23 -10.39 -4.75 -10.70
CA PHE A 23 -9.08 -4.22 -11.08
C PHE A 23 -8.75 -4.51 -12.56
N GLU A 24 -8.95 -5.73 -13.03
CA GLU A 24 -8.74 -6.10 -14.43
C GLU A 24 -9.67 -5.30 -15.35
N ASP A 25 -10.93 -5.10 -14.95
CA ASP A 25 -11.92 -4.36 -15.74
C ASP A 25 -11.51 -2.90 -15.95
N PHE A 26 -11.03 -2.18 -14.94
CA PHE A 26 -10.66 -0.79 -15.12
C PHE A 26 -9.22 -0.58 -15.60
N SER A 27 -8.31 -1.49 -15.29
CA SER A 27 -6.90 -1.34 -15.64
C SER A 27 -6.50 -2.01 -16.95
N GLY A 28 -7.19 -3.09 -17.34
CA GLY A 28 -6.77 -3.97 -18.43
C GLY A 28 -5.65 -4.93 -18.03
N VAL A 29 -5.29 -5.01 -16.73
CA VAL A 29 -4.22 -5.87 -16.21
C VAL A 29 -4.83 -6.86 -15.22
N LYS A 30 -4.68 -8.16 -15.48
CA LYS A 30 -5.09 -9.22 -14.55
C LYS A 30 -4.02 -9.38 -13.48
N PRO A 31 -4.30 -9.11 -12.19
CA PRO A 31 -3.29 -9.26 -11.14
C PRO A 31 -2.87 -10.73 -11.00
N GLY A 32 -1.60 -10.94 -10.72
CA GLY A 32 -1.04 -12.27 -10.49
C GLY A 32 -1.34 -12.77 -9.08
N ALA A 33 -1.50 -14.08 -8.92
CA ALA A 33 -1.67 -14.67 -7.59
C ALA A 33 -0.44 -14.39 -6.70
N GLY A 34 -0.69 -13.93 -5.50
CA GLY A 34 0.34 -13.76 -4.48
C GLY A 34 0.40 -14.98 -3.55
N GLY A 35 -0.31 -14.94 -2.44
CA GLY A 35 -0.37 -16.04 -1.49
C GLY A 35 -1.15 -15.69 -0.23
N SER A 36 -1.24 -16.66 0.65
CA SER A 36 -1.77 -16.51 2.00
C SER A 36 -0.69 -15.99 2.93
N HIS A 37 -1.07 -15.18 3.92
CA HIS A 37 -0.18 -14.68 4.97
C HIS A 37 -0.50 -15.41 6.28
N PRO A 38 0.23 -16.51 6.59
CA PRO A 38 -0.05 -17.31 7.77
C PRO A 38 -0.03 -16.47 9.05
N GLY A 39 -1.07 -16.61 9.88
CA GLY A 39 -1.21 -15.89 11.13
C GLY A 39 -1.70 -14.45 11.01
N LEU A 40 -1.76 -13.88 9.78
CA LEU A 40 -2.27 -12.52 9.54
C LEU A 40 -3.73 -12.52 9.02
N GLY A 41 -4.31 -13.69 8.72
CA GLY A 41 -5.70 -13.83 8.28
C GLY A 41 -6.00 -13.19 6.92
N THR A 42 -4.98 -12.96 6.09
CA THR A 42 -5.10 -12.28 4.79
C THR A 42 -4.45 -13.08 3.67
N ARG A 43 -4.89 -12.82 2.44
CA ARG A 43 -4.30 -13.30 1.19
C ARG A 43 -4.30 -12.19 0.14
N ASN A 44 -3.48 -12.32 -0.88
CA ASN A 44 -3.30 -11.25 -1.84
C ASN A 44 -3.17 -11.70 -3.30
N ALA A 45 -3.29 -10.70 -4.19
CA ALA A 45 -2.83 -10.73 -5.58
C ALA A 45 -1.99 -9.48 -5.84
N LEU A 46 -1.07 -9.55 -6.81
CA LEU A 46 -0.07 -8.50 -7.02
C LEU A 46 -0.09 -8.00 -8.46
N ALA A 47 0.11 -6.69 -8.63
CA ALA A 47 0.39 -6.04 -9.91
C ALA A 47 1.58 -5.11 -9.76
N SER A 48 2.58 -5.21 -10.64
CA SER A 48 3.73 -4.32 -10.62
C SER A 48 3.32 -2.89 -11.00
N LEU A 49 3.90 -1.90 -10.33
CA LEU A 49 3.82 -0.48 -10.69
C LEU A 49 5.17 0.05 -11.20
N GLY A 50 6.06 -0.84 -11.62
CA GLY A 50 7.43 -0.58 -12.05
C GLY A 50 8.42 -1.52 -11.36
N ASP A 51 9.71 -1.33 -11.59
CA ASP A 51 10.75 -2.29 -11.17
C ASP A 51 10.91 -2.43 -9.66
N SER A 52 10.45 -1.46 -8.87
CA SER A 52 10.71 -1.41 -7.43
C SER A 52 9.46 -1.14 -6.57
N VAL A 53 8.28 -1.03 -7.17
CA VAL A 53 7.02 -0.75 -6.48
C VAL A 53 5.91 -1.66 -7.03
N TYR A 54 5.00 -2.11 -6.18
CA TYR A 54 3.84 -2.88 -6.63
C TYR A 54 2.55 -2.47 -5.90
N LEU A 55 1.43 -2.87 -6.48
CA LEU A 55 0.12 -2.81 -5.85
C LEU A 55 -0.21 -4.18 -5.29
N GLU A 56 -0.51 -4.24 -4.00
CA GLU A 56 -1.03 -5.40 -3.32
C GLU A 56 -2.56 -5.29 -3.24
N LEU A 57 -3.26 -6.21 -3.89
CA LEU A 57 -4.69 -6.40 -3.72
C LEU A 57 -4.88 -7.34 -2.53
N LEU A 58 -5.20 -6.80 -1.36
CA LEU A 58 -5.24 -7.52 -0.10
C LEU A 58 -6.68 -7.81 0.34
N ALA A 59 -6.96 -9.06 0.70
CA ALA A 59 -8.27 -9.44 1.20
C ALA A 59 -8.18 -10.40 2.39
N THR A 60 -9.30 -10.63 3.06
CA THR A 60 -9.37 -11.67 4.09
C THR A 60 -9.14 -13.05 3.49
N ASP A 61 -8.50 -13.92 4.25
CA ASP A 61 -8.30 -15.31 3.86
C ASP A 61 -9.30 -16.21 4.59
N PRO A 62 -10.31 -16.76 3.89
CA PRO A 62 -11.32 -17.62 4.51
C PRO A 62 -10.76 -18.95 5.00
N ALA A 63 -9.55 -19.35 4.59
CA ALA A 63 -8.89 -20.56 5.05
C ALA A 63 -8.17 -20.38 6.39
N GLN A 64 -8.09 -19.17 6.91
CA GLN A 64 -7.44 -18.87 8.18
C GLN A 64 -8.46 -18.51 9.28
N PRO A 65 -8.12 -18.76 10.57
CA PRO A 65 -8.95 -18.31 11.68
C PRO A 65 -9.26 -16.82 11.61
N ALA A 66 -10.47 -16.44 11.98
CA ALA A 66 -10.87 -15.04 12.12
C ALA A 66 -10.11 -14.35 13.27
N GLY A 67 -9.80 -13.07 13.13
CA GLY A 67 -9.25 -12.23 14.19
C GLY A 67 -7.75 -11.98 14.03
N SER A 68 -7.39 -10.99 13.24
CA SER A 68 -6.06 -10.41 13.25
C SER A 68 -6.16 -8.89 13.10
N ALA A 69 -5.19 -8.17 13.66
CA ALA A 69 -5.14 -6.72 13.56
C ALA A 69 -5.10 -6.21 12.10
N LEU A 70 -4.64 -7.04 11.16
CA LEU A 70 -4.60 -6.70 9.73
C LEU A 70 -5.91 -7.06 9.01
N ALA A 71 -6.48 -8.23 9.27
CA ALA A 71 -7.69 -8.71 8.59
C ALA A 71 -8.97 -8.04 9.09
N ASP A 72 -9.06 -7.71 10.39
CA ASP A 72 -10.30 -7.23 10.98
C ASP A 72 -10.83 -5.91 10.38
N PRO A 73 -10.01 -4.88 10.12
CA PRO A 73 -10.46 -3.68 9.41
C PRO A 73 -10.97 -3.97 8.00
N ILE A 74 -10.31 -4.91 7.29
CA ILE A 74 -10.60 -5.24 5.88
C ILE A 74 -11.95 -5.94 5.73
N LYS A 75 -12.41 -6.70 6.73
CA LYS A 75 -13.73 -7.36 6.72
C LYS A 75 -14.89 -6.40 6.47
N ALA A 76 -14.79 -5.14 6.89
CA ALA A 76 -15.79 -4.12 6.68
C ALA A 76 -15.78 -3.51 5.27
N PHE A 77 -14.73 -3.78 4.45
CA PHE A 77 -14.57 -3.16 3.14
C PHE A 77 -15.36 -3.93 2.07
N THR A 78 -16.64 -3.58 1.92
CA THR A 78 -17.49 -4.13 0.85
C THR A 78 -17.16 -3.53 -0.52
N ILE A 79 -16.56 -2.33 -0.54
CA ILE A 79 -16.04 -1.65 -1.73
C ILE A 79 -14.52 -1.57 -1.58
N PRO A 80 -13.74 -1.96 -2.61
CA PRO A 80 -12.29 -1.86 -2.56
C PRO A 80 -11.83 -0.42 -2.36
N ARG A 81 -10.80 -0.22 -1.53
CA ARG A 81 -10.21 1.09 -1.25
C ARG A 81 -8.72 1.02 -0.99
N LEU A 82 -8.04 2.13 -1.22
CA LEU A 82 -6.66 2.28 -0.79
C LEU A 82 -6.64 2.29 0.75
N PHE A 83 -5.98 1.31 1.35
CA PHE A 83 -6.05 1.09 2.79
C PHE A 83 -4.80 1.59 3.51
N SER A 84 -3.63 1.29 2.95
CA SER A 84 -2.34 1.61 3.57
C SER A 84 -1.24 1.56 2.51
N TYR A 85 -0.02 1.84 2.92
CA TYR A 85 1.15 1.73 2.06
C TYR A 85 2.40 1.40 2.86
N MET A 86 3.40 0.85 2.17
CA MET A 86 4.67 0.48 2.76
C MET A 86 5.83 1.26 2.17
N VAL A 87 6.80 1.56 3.01
CA VAL A 87 8.06 2.19 2.66
C VAL A 87 9.19 1.23 2.99
N ARG A 88 10.16 1.10 2.09
CA ARG A 88 11.32 0.22 2.28
C ARG A 88 12.33 0.84 3.24
N ALA A 89 12.79 0.03 4.19
CA ALA A 89 13.82 0.45 5.15
C ALA A 89 14.60 -0.78 5.62
N GLY A 90 15.92 -0.79 5.41
CA GLY A 90 16.82 -1.84 5.92
C GLY A 90 17.26 -1.61 7.38
N ASP A 91 16.87 -0.51 8.00
CA ASP A 91 17.24 -0.06 9.34
C ASP A 91 15.98 0.15 10.22
N LEU A 92 15.12 -0.87 10.30
CA LEU A 92 13.82 -0.79 10.97
C LEU A 92 13.91 -0.34 12.43
N GLU A 93 14.99 -0.70 13.12
CA GLU A 93 15.24 -0.26 14.52
C GLU A 93 15.46 1.26 14.61
N VAL A 94 16.11 1.88 13.62
CA VAL A 94 16.26 3.33 13.55
C VAL A 94 14.92 4.00 13.30
N VAL A 95 14.11 3.45 12.40
CA VAL A 95 12.75 3.94 12.13
C VAL A 95 11.90 3.84 13.40
N GLN A 96 11.99 2.72 14.14
CA GLN A 96 11.28 2.53 15.41
C GLN A 96 11.64 3.60 16.45
N GLN A 97 12.94 3.92 16.58
CA GLN A 97 13.39 4.98 17.49
C GLN A 97 12.86 6.35 17.09
N ARG A 98 12.81 6.65 15.77
CA ARG A 98 12.25 7.92 15.29
C ARG A 98 10.74 8.01 15.52
N LEU A 99 9.99 6.95 15.29
CA LEU A 99 8.56 6.88 15.63
C LEU A 99 8.34 7.12 17.14
N ALA A 100 9.15 6.47 18.00
CA ALA A 100 9.08 6.64 19.43
C ALA A 100 9.39 8.08 19.87
N ALA A 101 10.31 8.79 19.21
CA ALA A 101 10.57 10.20 19.45
C ALA A 101 9.36 11.11 19.16
N HIS A 102 8.44 10.68 18.31
CA HIS A 102 7.14 11.31 18.06
C HIS A 102 6.00 10.75 18.92
N GLY A 103 6.31 9.92 19.94
CA GLY A 103 5.30 9.29 20.80
C GLY A 103 4.50 8.20 20.13
N ILE A 104 4.99 7.63 19.01
CA ILE A 104 4.35 6.56 18.27
C ILE A 104 5.04 5.24 18.59
N GLU A 105 4.33 4.37 19.30
CA GLU A 105 4.76 2.97 19.49
C GLU A 105 4.64 2.18 18.21
N SER A 106 5.45 1.12 18.07
CA SER A 106 5.39 0.28 16.87
C SER A 106 5.81 -1.16 17.17
N ASP A 107 5.27 -2.09 16.41
CA ASP A 107 5.57 -3.51 16.48
C ASP A 107 6.55 -3.90 15.37
N LEU A 108 7.70 -4.46 15.78
CA LEU A 108 8.70 -4.99 14.86
C LEU A 108 8.66 -6.53 14.91
N PHE A 109 8.43 -7.16 13.77
CA PHE A 109 8.34 -8.62 13.67
C PHE A 109 8.76 -9.15 12.31
N GLY A 110 9.14 -10.44 12.27
CA GLY A 110 9.42 -11.16 11.03
C GLY A 110 8.18 -11.85 10.47
N ALA A 111 8.11 -11.95 9.15
CA ALA A 111 7.08 -12.70 8.46
C ALA A 111 7.69 -13.52 7.31
N SER A 112 6.97 -14.55 6.87
CA SER A 112 7.37 -15.37 5.73
C SER A 112 6.18 -15.99 5.04
N ARG A 113 6.34 -16.34 3.76
CA ARG A 113 5.38 -17.17 3.01
C ARG A 113 6.08 -18.00 1.95
N ALA A 114 5.43 -19.09 1.53
CA ALA A 114 5.87 -19.80 0.35
C ALA A 114 5.60 -18.96 -0.92
N ALA A 115 6.54 -18.97 -1.85
CA ALA A 115 6.35 -18.46 -3.20
C ALA A 115 5.83 -19.57 -4.13
N PRO A 116 5.21 -19.23 -5.28
CA PRO A 116 4.70 -20.23 -6.22
C PRO A 116 5.76 -21.20 -6.77
N ASP A 117 7.03 -20.80 -6.78
CA ASP A 117 8.17 -21.61 -7.19
C ASP A 117 8.72 -22.56 -6.09
N GLY A 118 8.06 -22.58 -4.92
CA GLY A 118 8.47 -23.39 -3.76
C GLY A 118 9.53 -22.74 -2.87
N SER A 119 10.06 -21.58 -3.23
CA SER A 119 10.98 -20.83 -2.37
C SER A 119 10.24 -20.21 -1.18
N THR A 120 10.97 -19.83 -0.14
CA THR A 120 10.40 -19.10 1.01
C THR A 120 10.84 -17.64 0.94
N LEU A 121 9.85 -16.76 0.79
CA LEU A 121 10.06 -15.31 0.95
C LEU A 121 10.08 -14.99 2.45
N ARG A 122 11.03 -14.16 2.86
CA ARG A 122 11.17 -13.69 4.26
C ARG A 122 11.34 -12.19 4.25
N TRP A 123 10.72 -11.53 5.23
CA TRP A 123 10.84 -10.10 5.41
C TRP A 123 10.62 -9.71 6.87
N ARG A 124 11.00 -8.50 7.22
CA ARG A 124 10.72 -7.89 8.53
C ARG A 124 9.75 -6.73 8.32
N LEU A 125 8.86 -6.52 9.28
CA LEU A 125 7.83 -5.50 9.25
C LEU A 125 7.91 -4.63 10.51
N LEU A 126 7.70 -3.34 10.33
CA LEU A 126 7.49 -2.39 11.41
C LEU A 126 6.15 -1.70 11.21
N PHE A 127 5.22 -1.95 12.12
CA PHE A 127 3.87 -1.39 12.09
C PHE A 127 3.72 -0.36 13.20
N PRO A 128 3.55 0.94 12.87
CA PRO A 128 3.13 1.93 13.84
C PRO A 128 1.81 1.51 14.49
N ARG A 129 1.72 1.58 15.82
CA ARG A 129 0.49 1.32 16.55
C ARG A 129 -0.47 2.50 16.39
N GLN A 130 -1.67 2.39 17.00
CA GLN A 130 -2.67 3.43 16.91
C GLN A 130 -2.14 4.80 17.34
N HIS A 131 -2.29 5.79 16.48
CA HIS A 131 -1.91 7.19 16.69
C HIS A 131 -2.83 8.12 15.89
N ARG A 132 -2.70 9.45 16.11
CA ARG A 132 -3.63 10.45 15.55
C ARG A 132 -3.67 10.55 14.01
N PHE A 133 -2.65 10.08 13.32
CA PHE A 133 -2.58 10.13 11.85
C PHE A 133 -3.03 8.83 11.17
N GLY A 134 -3.29 7.76 11.92
CA GLY A 134 -3.77 6.48 11.38
C GLY A 134 -2.93 5.95 10.20
N GLU A 135 -3.58 5.44 9.18
CA GLU A 135 -2.94 4.84 8.01
C GLU A 135 -2.19 5.85 7.10
N LEU A 136 -2.15 7.14 7.45
CA LEU A 136 -1.36 8.16 6.73
C LEU A 136 0.13 8.09 7.05
N VAL A 137 0.52 7.42 8.14
CA VAL A 137 1.91 7.08 8.44
C VAL A 137 2.22 5.72 7.84
N PRO A 138 3.32 5.57 7.08
CA PRO A 138 3.63 4.30 6.43
C PRO A 138 3.90 3.19 7.44
N ARG A 139 3.63 1.97 7.03
CA ARG A 139 4.28 0.78 7.55
C ARG A 139 5.61 0.61 6.84
N PHE A 140 6.56 -0.08 7.48
CA PHE A 140 7.89 -0.25 6.91
C PHE A 140 8.20 -1.72 6.71
N ILE A 141 8.99 -2.00 5.67
CA ILE A 141 9.37 -3.35 5.29
C ILE A 141 10.85 -3.43 4.93
N ASP A 142 11.49 -4.49 5.40
CA ASP A 142 12.83 -4.92 5.02
C ASP A 142 12.74 -6.32 4.39
N TRP A 143 13.05 -6.41 3.11
CA TRP A 143 13.05 -7.69 2.37
C TRP A 143 14.28 -8.54 2.66
N MET A 144 15.26 -8.00 3.41
CA MET A 144 16.54 -8.67 3.64
C MET A 144 17.15 -9.15 2.31
N ASP A 145 17.42 -10.47 2.19
CA ASP A 145 17.95 -11.09 0.97
C ASP A 145 16.87 -11.60 0.00
N THR A 146 15.60 -11.36 0.29
CA THR A 146 14.48 -11.81 -0.54
C THR A 146 14.34 -10.94 -1.79
N ARG A 147 14.20 -11.58 -2.95
CA ARG A 147 13.93 -10.87 -4.22
C ARG A 147 12.62 -10.11 -4.12
N HIS A 148 12.67 -8.82 -4.50
CA HIS A 148 11.53 -7.93 -4.38
C HIS A 148 10.36 -8.35 -5.29
N PRO A 149 9.11 -8.44 -4.79
CA PRO A 149 7.96 -8.93 -5.55
C PRO A 149 7.64 -8.14 -6.82
N ALA A 150 7.92 -6.84 -6.88
CA ALA A 150 7.68 -6.03 -8.09
C ALA A 150 8.38 -6.61 -9.33
N THR A 151 9.51 -7.28 -9.16
CA THR A 151 10.29 -7.85 -10.27
C THR A 151 9.68 -9.12 -10.87
N THR A 152 8.77 -9.78 -10.15
CA THR A 152 8.12 -11.02 -10.55
C THR A 152 6.61 -10.89 -10.70
N SER A 153 6.03 -9.76 -10.25
CA SER A 153 4.60 -9.49 -10.40
C SER A 153 4.22 -9.14 -11.84
N VAL A 154 2.95 -9.32 -12.18
CA VAL A 154 2.41 -9.00 -13.50
C VAL A 154 2.66 -7.52 -13.81
N GLN A 155 3.25 -7.27 -14.97
CA GLN A 155 3.55 -5.94 -15.48
C GLN A 155 2.36 -5.33 -16.22
N GLY A 156 2.42 -4.03 -16.52
CA GLY A 156 1.41 -3.32 -17.31
C GLY A 156 0.87 -2.05 -16.66
N CYS A 157 1.06 -1.91 -15.34
CA CYS A 157 0.79 -0.66 -14.64
C CYS A 157 2.09 0.08 -14.31
N ARG A 158 1.98 1.37 -13.98
CA ARG A 158 3.10 2.19 -13.51
C ARG A 158 2.66 3.11 -12.38
N PHE A 159 3.53 3.39 -11.45
CA PHE A 159 3.35 4.42 -10.45
C PHE A 159 3.39 5.80 -11.12
N GLU A 160 2.45 6.69 -10.80
CA GLU A 160 2.45 8.07 -11.27
C GLU A 160 2.61 9.07 -10.12
N SER A 161 1.76 8.97 -9.10
CA SER A 161 1.87 9.85 -7.93
C SER A 161 1.17 9.26 -6.71
N PHE A 162 1.60 9.73 -5.53
CA PHE A 162 0.93 9.43 -4.27
C PHE A 162 0.89 10.67 -3.39
N GLU A 163 -0.23 10.89 -2.73
CA GLU A 163 -0.40 11.96 -1.75
C GLU A 163 -1.32 11.53 -0.61
N VAL A 164 -1.15 12.20 0.51
CA VAL A 164 -1.99 12.03 1.70
C VAL A 164 -2.60 13.36 2.11
N GLY A 165 -3.79 13.32 2.67
CA GLY A 165 -4.48 14.51 3.18
C GLY A 165 -4.79 14.41 4.65
N HIS A 166 -4.61 15.52 5.42
CA HIS A 166 -4.94 15.62 6.82
C HIS A 166 -5.18 17.06 7.25
N SER A 167 -6.01 17.29 8.27
CA SER A 167 -6.28 18.63 8.81
C SER A 167 -5.02 19.26 9.46
N ASP A 168 -4.19 18.46 10.15
CA ASP A 168 -2.85 18.85 10.60
C ASP A 168 -1.79 18.42 9.57
N ALA A 169 -1.84 19.00 8.37
CA ALA A 169 -0.87 18.72 7.32
C ALA A 169 0.58 19.10 7.73
N PRO A 170 0.84 20.23 8.42
CA PRO A 170 2.19 20.55 8.86
C PRO A 170 2.79 19.52 9.83
N GLY A 171 2.01 19.05 10.81
CA GLY A 171 2.45 18.04 11.77
C GLY A 171 2.73 16.69 11.09
N LEU A 172 1.86 16.25 10.18
CA LEU A 172 2.07 15.03 9.41
C LEU A 172 3.32 15.15 8.50
N ALA A 173 3.47 16.26 7.79
CA ALA A 173 4.63 16.49 6.92
C ALA A 173 5.96 16.51 7.70
N GLY A 174 5.96 17.06 8.91
CA GLY A 174 7.11 17.03 9.82
C GLY A 174 7.50 15.60 10.17
N LEU A 175 6.55 14.82 10.67
CA LEU A 175 6.75 13.40 11.00
C LEU A 175 7.28 12.61 9.79
N LEU A 176 6.64 12.71 8.62
CA LEU A 176 7.03 11.96 7.43
C LEU A 176 8.45 12.33 6.96
N ARG A 177 8.86 13.59 7.08
CA ARG A 177 10.23 14.03 6.79
C ARG A 177 11.24 13.42 7.76
N ASP A 178 10.92 13.37 9.05
CA ASP A 178 11.79 12.77 10.07
C ASP A 178 11.93 11.26 9.92
N LEU A 179 11.00 10.64 9.20
CA LEU A 179 11.06 9.23 8.77
C LEU A 179 11.78 9.04 7.42
N ASP A 180 12.45 10.07 6.88
CA ASP A 180 13.14 10.09 5.59
C ASP A 180 12.22 9.73 4.41
N THR A 181 10.95 10.16 4.42
CA THR A 181 10.03 9.97 3.31
C THR A 181 9.76 11.29 2.58
N ASP A 182 9.51 11.20 1.26
CA ASP A 182 9.13 12.35 0.42
C ASP A 182 7.68 12.19 -0.05
N ILE A 183 6.77 12.17 0.92
CA ILE A 183 5.35 11.99 0.67
C ILE A 183 4.67 13.36 0.62
N ARG A 184 3.93 13.62 -0.45
CA ARG A 184 3.16 14.85 -0.58
C ARG A 184 2.01 14.87 0.41
N VAL A 185 2.00 15.86 1.29
CA VAL A 185 0.93 16.09 2.27
C VAL A 185 0.10 17.29 1.84
N LYS A 186 -1.22 17.13 1.85
CA LYS A 186 -2.21 18.19 1.56
C LYS A 186 -3.05 18.49 2.80
N THR A 187 -3.46 19.74 2.94
CA THR A 187 -4.49 20.10 3.93
C THR A 187 -5.84 19.59 3.46
N ALA A 188 -6.53 18.84 4.31
CA ALA A 188 -7.85 18.29 4.04
C ALA A 188 -8.64 18.17 5.35
N GLU A 189 -9.94 18.40 5.30
CA GLU A 189 -10.83 18.25 6.47
C GLU A 189 -10.93 16.80 6.92
N GLN A 190 -11.01 15.88 5.96
CA GLN A 190 -11.04 14.44 6.21
C GLN A 190 -9.74 13.80 5.75
N PRO A 191 -9.18 12.85 6.53
CA PRO A 191 -7.97 12.16 6.14
C PRO A 191 -8.20 11.28 4.90
N TYR A 192 -7.23 11.30 3.97
CA TYR A 192 -7.27 10.43 2.79
C TYR A 192 -5.89 9.96 2.35
N LEU A 193 -5.88 8.83 1.66
CA LEU A 193 -4.78 8.32 0.83
C LEU A 193 -5.24 8.40 -0.64
N ARG A 194 -4.35 8.84 -1.54
CA ARG A 194 -4.64 8.91 -2.96
C ARG A 194 -3.43 8.49 -3.78
N LEU A 195 -3.61 7.42 -4.56
CA LEU A 195 -2.61 6.84 -5.45
C LEU A 195 -3.09 6.99 -6.89
N THR A 196 -2.27 7.59 -7.76
CA THR A 196 -2.50 7.59 -9.20
C THR A 196 -1.58 6.56 -9.85
N ILE A 197 -2.17 5.68 -10.64
CA ILE A 197 -1.46 4.66 -11.42
C ILE A 197 -1.79 4.83 -12.90
N GLY A 198 -0.78 4.71 -13.76
CA GLY A 198 -0.98 4.55 -15.19
C GLY A 198 -1.27 3.10 -15.52
N THR A 199 -2.26 2.84 -16.36
CA THR A 199 -2.66 1.51 -16.80
C THR A 199 -2.77 1.47 -18.33
N PRO A 200 -2.89 0.30 -18.97
CA PRO A 200 -3.20 0.18 -20.40
C PRO A 200 -4.49 0.91 -20.83
N ARG A 201 -5.42 1.13 -19.90
CA ARG A 201 -6.70 1.82 -20.13
C ARG A 201 -6.70 3.29 -19.69
N GLY A 202 -5.53 3.86 -19.41
CA GLY A 202 -5.36 5.25 -18.95
C GLY A 202 -4.99 5.36 -17.48
N SER A 203 -4.87 6.58 -16.97
CA SER A 203 -4.58 6.83 -15.56
C SER A 203 -5.81 6.65 -14.69
N VAL A 204 -5.62 5.98 -13.56
CA VAL A 204 -6.67 5.67 -12.58
C VAL A 204 -6.24 6.17 -11.21
N VAL A 205 -7.19 6.75 -10.48
CA VAL A 205 -7.00 7.15 -9.08
C VAL A 205 -7.63 6.11 -8.17
N LEU A 206 -6.81 5.54 -7.27
CA LEU A 206 -7.24 4.72 -6.15
C LEU A 206 -7.22 5.57 -4.88
N SER A 207 -8.31 5.57 -4.12
CA SER A 207 -8.44 6.39 -2.92
C SER A 207 -8.95 5.60 -1.71
N SER A 208 -8.73 6.14 -0.52
CA SER A 208 -9.26 5.57 0.73
C SER A 208 -10.72 5.93 0.97
N ASP A 209 -11.23 6.98 0.34
CA ASP A 209 -12.54 7.59 0.61
C ASP A 209 -13.60 7.32 -0.47
N VAL A 210 -13.18 6.98 -1.71
CA VAL A 210 -14.09 6.76 -2.85
C VAL A 210 -13.67 5.56 -3.70
N ALA A 211 -14.61 5.03 -4.49
CA ALA A 211 -14.32 4.02 -5.51
C ALA A 211 -13.36 4.56 -6.59
N PRO A 212 -12.64 3.69 -7.33
CA PRO A 212 -11.71 4.09 -8.38
C PRO A 212 -12.39 4.99 -9.42
N SER A 213 -11.71 6.07 -9.81
CA SER A 213 -12.17 6.97 -10.86
C SER A 213 -11.11 7.11 -11.96
N ALA A 214 -11.55 7.05 -13.24
CA ALA A 214 -10.70 7.44 -14.35
C ALA A 214 -10.46 8.96 -14.28
N GLN A 215 -9.21 9.40 -14.48
CA GLN A 215 -8.95 10.83 -14.71
C GLN A 215 -9.52 11.19 -16.09
N GLY A 216 -10.59 11.98 -16.10
CA GLY A 216 -11.11 12.53 -17.33
C GLY A 216 -10.02 13.29 -18.08
N GLU A 217 -10.03 13.20 -19.41
CA GLU A 217 -9.20 14.05 -20.27
C GLU A 217 -9.34 15.51 -19.81
N GLY A 218 -8.22 16.17 -19.57
CA GLY A 218 -8.19 17.59 -19.23
C GLY A 218 -8.96 18.43 -20.27
N PRO A 219 -9.43 19.63 -19.91
CA PRO A 219 -10.27 20.44 -20.79
C PRO A 219 -9.57 20.64 -22.14
N GLY A 220 -10.27 20.22 -23.19
CA GLY A 220 -9.82 20.34 -24.57
C GLY A 220 -9.33 21.75 -24.81
N ARG A 221 -8.19 21.91 -25.49
CA ARG A 221 -7.69 23.20 -25.99
C ARG A 221 -8.81 23.87 -26.77
N PRO A 222 -9.14 25.12 -26.48
CA PRO A 222 -10.02 25.88 -27.39
C PRO A 222 -9.31 25.96 -28.75
N GLY A 223 -9.99 25.48 -29.77
CA GLY A 223 -9.54 25.54 -31.14
C GLY A 223 -9.26 26.96 -31.58
N ALA A 224 -8.22 27.11 -32.37
CA ALA A 224 -7.87 28.30 -33.11
C ALA A 224 -8.87 28.56 -34.25
#